data_7b32e0a4f7c451ee1246e401f707dcfa
#
_entry.id   7b32e0a4f7c451ee1246e401f707dcfa
#
_cell.length_a   1.000
_cell.length_b   1.000
_cell.length_c   1.000
_cell.angle_alpha   90.00
_cell.angle_beta   90.00
_cell.angle_gamma   90.00
#
_symmetry.space_group_name_H-M   'P 1'
#
loop_
_entity.id
_entity.type
_entity.pdbx_description
1 polymer ?
#
loop_
_entity_poly.entity_id
_entity_poly.type
_entity_poly.pdbx_seq_one_letter_code
_entity_poly.pdbx_strand_id
1 'polypeptide(L)'
;IMGGLSIAVNNVGMLPPNRGLKPFVEYNGDDWRDIIDQNLTLSAICGRAEAEVMSRSGGGVIIFVSSGETTRPSPYNSAYAASKAAINHLVTSMAVELGPAGIRVLGIAPGTTLTETVAAAFTEDRIEQLVASTPLRKMVDHDELARLVVFLASDLARCITGQFIMTDAGAFLSRTRPGNLEGVRGNDT
;
A
#
# COMPACT_ATOMS: atom_id res chain seq x y z
N ILE A 1 2.55 28.36 -15.16
CA ILE A 1 2.51 27.10 -15.91
C ILE A 1 3.72 26.31 -15.43
N MET A 2 3.51 25.16 -14.79
CA MET A 2 4.59 24.28 -14.35
C MET A 2 5.24 23.65 -15.58
N GLY A 3 6.58 23.61 -15.63
CA GLY A 3 7.34 23.19 -16.80
C GLY A 3 7.39 21.67 -17.05
N GLY A 4 6.77 20.86 -16.18
CA GLY A 4 6.75 19.39 -16.28
C GLY A 4 6.36 18.73 -14.95
N LEU A 5 6.33 17.41 -14.93
CA LEU A 5 6.08 16.58 -13.76
C LEU A 5 7.23 15.57 -13.63
N SER A 6 7.91 15.55 -12.51
CA SER A 6 9.02 14.61 -12.25
C SER A 6 8.69 13.54 -11.22
N ILE A 7 7.78 13.84 -10.29
CA ILE A 7 7.39 12.92 -9.20
C ILE A 7 5.88 12.98 -9.05
N ALA A 8 5.26 11.81 -9.02
CA ALA A 8 3.84 11.66 -8.72
C ALA A 8 3.64 10.60 -7.63
N VAL A 9 2.76 10.88 -6.66
CA VAL A 9 2.43 9.94 -5.59
C VAL A 9 0.93 9.76 -5.52
N ASN A 10 0.46 8.59 -5.92
CA ASN A 10 -0.94 8.20 -5.89
C ASN A 10 -1.30 7.58 -4.54
N ASN A 11 -1.58 8.44 -3.56
CA ASN A 11 -1.95 8.04 -2.20
C ASN A 11 -3.48 7.95 -2.03
N VAL A 12 -4.18 7.50 -3.06
CA VAL A 12 -5.62 7.30 -3.00
C VAL A 12 -5.92 5.87 -2.59
N GLY A 13 -6.83 5.71 -1.68
CA GLY A 13 -7.31 4.38 -1.34
C GLY A 13 -7.98 4.38 0.02
N MET A 14 -9.30 4.17 -0.01
CA MET A 14 -10.11 4.06 1.19
C MET A 14 -11.29 3.12 0.92
N LEU A 15 -11.93 2.69 1.98
CA LEU A 15 -13.26 2.11 1.90
C LEU A 15 -14.26 3.28 1.84
N PRO A 16 -15.16 3.31 0.86
CA PRO A 16 -16.21 4.33 0.80
C PRO A 16 -17.04 4.35 2.09
N PRO A 17 -17.58 5.49 2.52
CA PRO A 17 -18.48 5.56 3.65
C PRO A 17 -19.63 4.54 3.53
N ASN A 18 -19.96 3.85 4.61
CA ASN A 18 -20.98 2.79 4.66
C ASN A 18 -20.72 1.53 3.80
N ARG A 19 -19.53 1.41 3.20
CA ARG A 19 -19.07 0.21 2.45
C ARG A 19 -17.96 -0.52 3.19
N GLY A 20 -17.98 -0.48 4.52
CA GLY A 20 -16.96 -1.02 5.40
C GLY A 20 -16.76 -2.54 5.31
N LEU A 21 -16.04 -3.07 6.28
CA LEU A 21 -15.77 -4.50 6.38
C LEU A 21 -17.08 -5.28 6.55
N LYS A 22 -17.32 -6.27 5.65
CA LYS A 22 -18.51 -7.14 5.72
C LYS A 22 -18.24 -8.52 5.14
N PRO A 23 -19.04 -9.52 5.49
CA PRO A 23 -18.94 -10.87 4.91
C PRO A 23 -18.98 -10.82 3.38
N PHE A 24 -18.23 -11.71 2.72
CA PHE A 24 -18.16 -11.75 1.26
C PHE A 24 -19.53 -11.84 0.58
N VAL A 25 -20.44 -12.63 1.15
CA VAL A 25 -21.80 -12.83 0.62
C VAL A 25 -22.71 -11.60 0.69
N GLU A 26 -22.31 -10.59 1.46
CA GLU A 26 -23.04 -9.33 1.60
C GLU A 26 -22.56 -8.22 0.64
N TYR A 27 -21.44 -8.46 -0.07
CA TYR A 27 -20.99 -7.52 -1.10
C TYR A 27 -21.89 -7.62 -2.33
N ASN A 28 -22.56 -6.54 -2.67
CA ASN A 28 -23.32 -6.44 -3.90
C ASN A 28 -22.50 -5.81 -5.05
N GLY A 29 -23.07 -5.73 -6.25
CA GLY A 29 -22.37 -5.21 -7.42
C GLY A 29 -22.00 -3.72 -7.30
N ASP A 30 -22.77 -2.90 -6.56
CA ASP A 30 -22.48 -1.50 -6.34
C ASP A 30 -21.29 -1.31 -5.38
N ASP A 31 -21.24 -2.13 -4.33
CA ASP A 31 -20.09 -2.15 -3.42
C ASP A 31 -18.77 -2.41 -4.16
N TRP A 32 -18.80 -3.43 -5.04
CA TRP A 32 -17.64 -3.75 -5.86
C TRP A 32 -17.24 -2.61 -6.80
N ARG A 33 -18.20 -2.01 -7.51
CA ARG A 33 -17.93 -0.88 -8.41
C ARG A 33 -17.33 0.29 -7.65
N ASP A 34 -17.96 0.73 -6.57
CA ASP A 34 -17.51 1.88 -5.79
C ASP A 34 -16.09 1.69 -5.25
N ILE A 35 -15.80 0.50 -4.70
CA ILE A 35 -14.48 0.20 -4.14
C ILE A 35 -13.41 0.11 -5.25
N ILE A 36 -13.70 -0.55 -6.35
CA ILE A 36 -12.77 -0.64 -7.49
C ILE A 36 -12.54 0.73 -8.11
N ASP A 37 -13.59 1.51 -8.32
CA ASP A 37 -13.49 2.84 -8.93
C ASP A 37 -12.63 3.77 -8.07
N GLN A 38 -12.87 3.78 -6.77
CA GLN A 38 -12.14 4.65 -5.86
C GLN A 38 -10.68 4.24 -5.65
N ASN A 39 -10.37 2.95 -5.65
CA ASN A 39 -9.03 2.49 -5.36
C ASN A 39 -8.19 2.24 -6.63
N LEU A 40 -8.76 1.52 -7.60
CA LEU A 40 -8.02 1.09 -8.80
C LEU A 40 -8.23 2.05 -9.98
N THR A 41 -9.48 2.30 -10.37
CA THR A 41 -9.79 3.07 -11.58
C THR A 41 -9.25 4.49 -11.46
N LEU A 42 -9.46 5.15 -10.33
CA LEU A 42 -8.93 6.51 -10.10
C LEU A 42 -7.39 6.52 -10.15
N SER A 43 -6.74 5.56 -9.49
CA SER A 43 -5.26 5.45 -9.52
C SER A 43 -4.75 5.24 -10.96
N ALA A 44 -5.40 4.39 -11.75
CA ALA A 44 -5.02 4.15 -13.14
C ALA A 44 -5.21 5.39 -14.03
N ILE A 45 -6.29 6.14 -13.85
CA ILE A 45 -6.55 7.39 -14.58
C ILE A 45 -5.50 8.45 -14.25
N CYS A 46 -5.17 8.63 -12.96
CA CYS A 46 -4.12 9.54 -12.52
C CYS A 46 -2.76 9.14 -13.10
N GLY A 47 -2.37 7.86 -12.93
CA GLY A 47 -1.11 7.34 -13.45
C GLY A 47 -0.96 7.49 -14.96
N ARG A 48 -2.05 7.32 -15.73
CA ARG A 48 -2.06 7.59 -17.17
C ARG A 48 -1.75 9.06 -17.49
N ALA A 49 -2.43 9.99 -16.81
CA ALA A 49 -2.23 11.41 -17.02
C ALA A 49 -0.81 11.87 -16.63
N GLU A 50 -0.29 11.34 -15.53
CA GLU A 50 1.08 11.57 -15.03
C GLU A 50 2.12 11.06 -16.05
N ALA A 51 1.95 9.82 -16.51
CA ALA A 51 2.83 9.20 -17.50
C ALA A 51 2.85 9.98 -18.83
N GLU A 52 1.69 10.49 -19.26
CA GLU A 52 1.58 11.32 -20.46
C GLU A 52 2.40 12.62 -20.36
N VAL A 53 2.37 13.29 -19.20
CA VAL A 53 3.17 14.50 -18.94
C VAL A 53 4.65 14.16 -18.84
N MET A 54 5.01 13.13 -18.05
CA MET A 54 6.39 12.72 -17.80
C MET A 54 7.08 12.27 -19.09
N SER A 55 6.40 11.55 -19.98
CA SER A 55 6.95 11.11 -21.26
C SER A 55 7.37 12.27 -22.18
N ARG A 56 6.75 13.43 -22.03
CA ARG A 56 7.08 14.66 -22.78
C ARG A 56 8.13 15.51 -22.10
N SER A 57 8.38 15.30 -20.79
CA SER A 57 9.30 16.13 -19.98
C SER A 57 10.58 15.42 -19.56
N GLY A 58 10.90 14.28 -20.14
CA GLY A 58 12.19 13.61 -19.93
C GLY A 58 12.17 12.53 -18.86
N GLY A 59 11.01 12.00 -18.52
CA GLY A 59 10.85 10.92 -17.55
C GLY A 59 10.43 11.36 -16.15
N GLY A 60 10.49 10.43 -15.20
CA GLY A 60 10.09 10.71 -13.83
C GLY A 60 9.86 9.45 -12.99
N VAL A 61 9.15 9.60 -11.89
CA VAL A 61 8.75 8.49 -11.03
C VAL A 61 7.29 8.60 -10.60
N ILE A 62 6.56 7.49 -10.77
CA ILE A 62 5.18 7.34 -10.30
C ILE A 62 5.18 6.32 -9.16
N ILE A 63 4.63 6.70 -8.00
CA ILE A 63 4.55 5.84 -6.83
C ILE A 63 3.08 5.64 -6.46
N PHE A 64 2.63 4.39 -6.42
CA PHE A 64 1.28 4.04 -5.97
C PHE A 64 1.30 3.54 -4.53
N VAL A 65 0.31 3.95 -3.74
CA VAL A 65 0.11 3.40 -2.40
C VAL A 65 -0.86 2.22 -2.48
N SER A 66 -0.30 1.01 -2.33
CA SER A 66 -1.01 -0.25 -2.24
C SER A 66 -1.38 -0.56 -0.77
N SER A 67 -1.34 -1.81 -0.36
CA SER A 67 -1.63 -2.24 1.01
C SER A 67 -0.95 -3.57 1.30
N GLY A 68 -0.55 -3.78 2.54
CA GLY A 68 -0.11 -5.08 3.05
C GLY A 68 -1.19 -6.16 2.94
N GLU A 69 -2.48 -5.80 2.91
CA GLU A 69 -3.60 -6.74 2.74
C GLU A 69 -3.56 -7.51 1.40
N THR A 70 -2.70 -7.13 0.48
CA THR A 70 -2.50 -7.83 -0.80
C THR A 70 -1.66 -9.09 -0.70
N THR A 71 -0.94 -9.30 0.39
CA THR A 71 0.03 -10.39 0.55
C THR A 71 -0.49 -11.58 1.33
N ARG A 72 -1.68 -11.47 1.92
CA ARG A 72 -2.35 -12.53 2.66
C ARG A 72 -3.87 -12.42 2.49
N PRO A 73 -4.64 -13.49 2.81
CA PRO A 73 -6.10 -13.39 2.84
C PRO A 73 -6.58 -12.27 3.78
N SER A 74 -7.52 -11.47 3.30
CA SER A 74 -8.14 -10.36 4.03
C SER A 74 -9.65 -10.60 4.18
N PRO A 75 -10.07 -11.41 5.17
CA PRO A 75 -11.49 -11.67 5.43
C PRO A 75 -12.25 -10.37 5.70
N TYR A 76 -13.50 -10.32 5.27
CA TYR A 76 -14.38 -9.16 5.39
C TYR A 76 -13.97 -7.91 4.59
N ASN A 77 -12.85 -7.96 3.85
CA ASN A 77 -12.27 -6.83 3.11
C ASN A 77 -11.93 -7.19 1.66
N SER A 78 -12.69 -8.12 1.08
CA SER A 78 -12.35 -8.78 -0.19
C SER A 78 -12.21 -7.82 -1.36
N ALA A 79 -13.16 -6.88 -1.53
CA ALA A 79 -13.15 -5.96 -2.66
C ALA A 79 -11.98 -4.95 -2.57
N TYR A 80 -11.69 -4.43 -1.39
CA TYR A 80 -10.54 -3.56 -1.16
C TYR A 80 -9.22 -4.29 -1.41
N ALA A 81 -9.03 -5.46 -0.80
CA ALA A 81 -7.80 -6.24 -0.98
C ALA A 81 -7.58 -6.61 -2.47
N ALA A 82 -8.64 -6.98 -3.18
CA ALA A 82 -8.58 -7.25 -4.62
C ALA A 82 -8.19 -5.98 -5.41
N SER A 83 -8.77 -4.82 -5.11
CA SER A 83 -8.43 -3.56 -5.77
C SER A 83 -6.95 -3.18 -5.57
N LYS A 84 -6.45 -3.34 -4.35
CA LYS A 84 -5.04 -3.07 -4.03
C LYS A 84 -4.08 -4.10 -4.65
N ALA A 85 -4.48 -5.36 -4.74
CA ALA A 85 -3.70 -6.38 -5.46
C ALA A 85 -3.60 -6.06 -6.96
N ALA A 86 -4.68 -5.55 -7.56
CA ALA A 86 -4.65 -5.09 -8.94
C ALA A 86 -3.69 -3.91 -9.15
N ILE A 87 -3.55 -2.99 -8.18
CA ILE A 87 -2.52 -1.92 -8.22
C ILE A 87 -1.11 -2.50 -8.26
N ASN A 88 -0.82 -3.57 -7.50
CA ASN A 88 0.50 -4.20 -7.54
C ASN A 88 0.83 -4.72 -8.94
N HIS A 89 -0.15 -5.31 -9.62
CA HIS A 89 0.04 -5.77 -11.00
C HIS A 89 0.13 -4.59 -11.99
N LEU A 90 -0.68 -3.55 -11.81
CA LEU A 90 -0.61 -2.32 -12.61
C LEU A 90 0.78 -1.70 -12.55
N VAL A 91 1.40 -1.62 -11.38
CA VAL A 91 2.78 -1.14 -11.19
C VAL A 91 3.76 -1.91 -12.08
N THR A 92 3.67 -3.24 -12.12
CA THR A 92 4.59 -4.05 -12.94
C THR A 92 4.38 -3.84 -14.43
N SER A 93 3.13 -3.76 -14.88
CA SER A 93 2.79 -3.53 -16.29
C SER A 93 3.26 -2.15 -16.74
N MET A 94 2.91 -1.10 -15.99
CA MET A 94 3.33 0.28 -16.30
C MET A 94 4.85 0.44 -16.28
N ALA A 95 5.57 -0.25 -15.39
CA ALA A 95 7.03 -0.17 -15.33
C ALA A 95 7.69 -0.69 -16.62
N VAL A 96 7.14 -1.76 -17.22
CA VAL A 96 7.63 -2.30 -18.48
C VAL A 96 7.30 -1.37 -19.65
N GLU A 97 6.07 -0.87 -19.69
CA GLU A 97 5.61 0.00 -20.79
C GLU A 97 6.28 1.37 -20.80
N LEU A 98 6.51 1.95 -19.61
CA LEU A 98 6.96 3.34 -19.46
C LEU A 98 8.49 3.46 -19.23
N GLY A 99 9.16 2.37 -18.91
CA GLY A 99 10.61 2.34 -18.72
C GLY A 99 11.41 2.92 -19.88
N PRO A 100 11.09 2.62 -21.17
CA PRO A 100 11.75 3.23 -22.32
C PRO A 100 11.63 4.76 -22.39
N ALA A 101 10.62 5.34 -21.76
CA ALA A 101 10.45 6.80 -21.64
C ALA A 101 11.16 7.40 -20.40
N GLY A 102 11.98 6.61 -19.70
CA GLY A 102 12.67 7.05 -18.48
C GLY A 102 11.77 7.20 -17.25
N ILE A 103 10.61 6.55 -17.24
CA ILE A 103 9.67 6.63 -16.12
C ILE A 103 9.79 5.35 -15.26
N ARG A 104 10.10 5.52 -13.98
CA ARG A 104 10.04 4.44 -12.99
C ARG A 104 8.63 4.37 -12.40
N VAL A 105 8.10 3.18 -12.22
CA VAL A 105 6.79 2.96 -11.58
C VAL A 105 6.98 2.02 -10.41
N LEU A 106 6.51 2.42 -9.25
CA LEU A 106 6.74 1.75 -7.98
C LEU A 106 5.47 1.69 -7.15
N GLY A 107 5.40 0.74 -6.24
CA GLY A 107 4.36 0.64 -5.22
C GLY A 107 4.96 0.63 -3.83
N ILE A 108 4.27 1.22 -2.87
CA ILE A 108 4.50 1.00 -1.44
C ILE A 108 3.27 0.31 -0.86
N ALA A 109 3.47 -0.64 0.03
CA ALA A 109 2.42 -1.44 0.64
C ALA A 109 2.48 -1.31 2.17
N PRO A 110 1.86 -0.28 2.74
CA PRO A 110 1.83 -0.07 4.18
C PRO A 110 1.11 -1.20 4.91
N GLY A 111 1.59 -1.51 6.11
CA GLY A 111 0.81 -2.20 7.13
C GLY A 111 -0.20 -1.25 7.80
N THR A 112 -0.75 -1.67 8.93
CA THR A 112 -1.62 -0.79 9.71
C THR A 112 -0.82 0.44 10.14
N THR A 113 -1.23 1.59 9.61
CA THR A 113 -0.56 2.86 9.87
C THR A 113 -1.32 3.63 10.95
N LEU A 114 -0.63 4.16 11.93
CA LEU A 114 -1.24 4.94 12.99
C LEU A 114 -1.63 6.33 12.45
N THR A 115 -2.83 6.39 11.85
CA THR A 115 -3.47 7.62 11.40
C THR A 115 -4.42 8.13 12.48
N GLU A 116 -4.85 9.40 12.39
CA GLU A 116 -5.89 9.94 13.28
C GLU A 116 -7.17 9.08 13.23
N THR A 117 -7.55 8.60 12.04
CA THR A 117 -8.71 7.72 11.83
C THR A 117 -8.52 6.38 12.56
N VAL A 118 -7.34 5.77 12.47
CA VAL A 118 -7.03 4.50 13.16
C VAL A 118 -6.96 4.71 14.67
N ALA A 119 -6.33 5.80 15.13
CA ALA A 119 -6.26 6.14 16.54
C ALA A 119 -7.66 6.39 17.15
N ALA A 120 -8.56 7.00 16.40
CA ALA A 120 -9.95 7.21 16.85
C ALA A 120 -10.81 5.92 16.83
N ALA A 121 -10.49 4.97 15.96
CA ALA A 121 -11.26 3.73 15.78
C ALA A 121 -10.80 2.58 16.69
N PHE A 122 -9.57 2.61 17.19
CA PHE A 122 -8.98 1.52 17.97
C PHE A 122 -8.80 1.91 19.43
N THR A 123 -9.06 0.93 20.32
CA THR A 123 -8.71 1.07 21.73
C THR A 123 -7.21 0.96 21.95
N GLU A 124 -6.70 1.47 23.06
CA GLU A 124 -5.27 1.35 23.43
C GLU A 124 -4.83 -0.11 23.44
N ASP A 125 -5.61 -1.01 24.09
CA ASP A 125 -5.35 -2.45 24.11
C ASP A 125 -5.21 -3.05 22.69
N ARG A 126 -6.04 -2.57 21.75
CA ARG A 126 -5.98 -3.03 20.36
C ARG A 126 -4.70 -2.56 19.68
N ILE A 127 -4.28 -1.34 19.90
CA ILE A 127 -3.02 -0.79 19.40
C ILE A 127 -1.84 -1.57 19.98
N GLU A 128 -1.83 -1.84 21.30
CA GLU A 128 -0.78 -2.64 21.95
C GLU A 128 -0.70 -4.05 21.37
N GLN A 129 -1.83 -4.73 21.15
CA GLN A 129 -1.88 -6.04 20.50
C GLN A 129 -1.31 -6.01 19.08
N LEU A 130 -1.63 -4.96 18.30
CA LEU A 130 -1.09 -4.80 16.95
C LEU A 130 0.43 -4.60 17.00
N VAL A 131 0.92 -3.71 17.84
CA VAL A 131 2.35 -3.48 18.08
C VAL A 131 3.04 -4.78 18.51
N ALA A 132 2.47 -5.49 19.49
CA ALA A 132 3.01 -6.77 19.96
C ALA A 132 3.00 -7.87 18.88
N SER A 133 2.15 -7.75 17.86
CA SER A 133 2.08 -8.71 16.75
C SER A 133 3.09 -8.46 15.63
N THR A 134 3.77 -7.32 15.61
CA THR A 134 4.76 -7.00 14.58
C THR A 134 6.16 -7.41 15.02
N PRO A 135 7.01 -7.94 14.12
CA PRO A 135 8.41 -8.25 14.42
C PRO A 135 9.20 -7.05 14.96
N LEU A 136 9.00 -5.85 14.41
CA LEU A 136 9.69 -4.64 14.87
C LEU A 136 9.04 -3.97 16.08
N ARG A 137 7.98 -4.58 16.65
CA ARG A 137 7.27 -4.06 17.84
C ARG A 137 6.82 -2.62 17.73
N LYS A 138 6.33 -2.26 16.54
CA LYS A 138 5.81 -0.91 16.26
C LYS A 138 4.75 -0.96 15.16
N MET A 139 3.92 0.04 15.09
CA MET A 139 3.13 0.35 13.91
C MET A 139 3.94 1.26 12.98
N VAL A 140 3.57 1.29 11.73
CA VAL A 140 4.15 2.24 10.75
C VAL A 140 3.56 3.63 11.01
N ASP A 141 4.39 4.66 10.91
CA ASP A 141 3.96 6.05 10.99
C ASP A 141 4.10 6.77 9.63
N HIS A 142 3.55 7.98 9.56
CA HIS A 142 3.52 8.78 8.33
C HIS A 142 4.93 9.18 7.87
N ASP A 143 5.81 9.54 8.81
CA ASP A 143 7.16 10.00 8.51
C ASP A 143 8.00 8.87 7.91
N GLU A 144 7.81 7.64 8.40
CA GLU A 144 8.49 6.46 7.85
C GLU A 144 8.05 6.18 6.41
N LEU A 145 6.75 6.29 6.13
CA LEU A 145 6.23 6.17 4.77
C LEU A 145 6.75 7.30 3.88
N ALA A 146 6.73 8.54 4.37
CA ALA A 146 7.24 9.70 3.63
C ALA A 146 8.73 9.57 3.31
N ARG A 147 9.57 9.11 4.25
CA ARG A 147 10.99 8.85 4.01
C ARG A 147 11.23 7.80 2.94
N LEU A 148 10.43 6.73 2.95
CA LEU A 148 10.51 5.72 1.88
C LEU A 148 10.13 6.32 0.53
N VAL A 149 9.07 7.11 0.46
CA VAL A 149 8.65 7.79 -0.79
C VAL A 149 9.77 8.72 -1.29
N VAL A 150 10.39 9.52 -0.42
CA VAL A 150 11.52 10.39 -0.78
C VAL A 150 12.70 9.58 -1.31
N PHE A 151 13.05 8.46 -0.66
CA PHE A 151 14.11 7.57 -1.15
C PHE A 151 13.77 7.02 -2.55
N LEU A 152 12.56 6.48 -2.74
CA LEU A 152 12.14 5.92 -4.02
C LEU A 152 12.04 6.97 -5.14
N ALA A 153 11.71 8.20 -4.79
CA ALA A 153 11.66 9.32 -5.75
C ALA A 153 13.06 9.82 -6.15
N SER A 154 14.08 9.57 -5.35
CA SER A 154 15.44 10.07 -5.55
C SER A 154 16.25 9.20 -6.54
N ASP A 155 17.42 9.72 -6.94
CA ASP A 155 18.41 9.00 -7.76
C ASP A 155 19.03 7.80 -7.03
N LEU A 156 18.94 7.73 -5.71
CA LEU A 156 19.38 6.55 -4.95
C LEU A 156 18.62 5.28 -5.34
N ALA A 157 17.40 5.44 -5.84
CA ALA A 157 16.54 4.34 -6.30
C ALA A 157 16.46 4.22 -7.83
N ARG A 158 17.41 4.81 -8.60
CA ARG A 158 17.33 4.87 -10.07
C ARG A 158 17.27 3.53 -10.79
N CYS A 159 17.68 2.45 -10.15
CA CYS A 159 17.59 1.08 -10.70
C CYS A 159 16.38 0.30 -10.19
N ILE A 160 15.47 0.93 -9.44
CA ILE A 160 14.29 0.26 -8.88
C ILE A 160 13.06 0.70 -9.68
N THR A 161 12.38 -0.25 -10.31
CA THR A 161 11.08 -0.07 -10.97
C THR A 161 10.30 -1.38 -10.97
N GLY A 162 9.00 -1.35 -11.12
CA GLY A 162 8.13 -2.52 -11.16
C GLY A 162 8.01 -3.28 -9.82
N GLN A 163 8.46 -2.71 -8.72
CA GLN A 163 8.43 -3.34 -7.40
C GLN A 163 7.37 -2.66 -6.52
N PHE A 164 6.74 -3.45 -5.65
CA PHE A 164 6.02 -2.90 -4.51
C PHE A 164 6.74 -3.30 -3.22
N ILE A 165 6.90 -2.34 -2.32
CA ILE A 165 7.74 -2.48 -1.13
C ILE A 165 6.85 -2.51 0.10
N MET A 166 6.88 -3.65 0.81
CA MET A 166 6.18 -3.79 2.08
C MET A 166 6.79 -2.87 3.13
N THR A 167 5.93 -2.09 3.78
CA THR A 167 6.30 -1.15 4.86
C THR A 167 5.34 -1.36 6.02
N ASP A 168 5.52 -2.46 6.74
CA ASP A 168 4.54 -3.02 7.68
C ASP A 168 5.13 -3.45 9.03
N ALA A 169 6.37 -3.06 9.31
CA ALA A 169 7.11 -3.52 10.49
C ALA A 169 7.22 -5.07 10.58
N GLY A 170 7.06 -5.76 9.44
CA GLY A 170 7.09 -7.22 9.33
C GLY A 170 5.76 -7.91 9.66
N ALA A 171 4.66 -7.16 9.84
CA ALA A 171 3.37 -7.71 10.28
C ALA A 171 2.82 -8.81 9.36
N PHE A 172 3.08 -8.71 8.06
CA PHE A 172 2.56 -9.65 7.07
C PHE A 172 3.50 -10.82 6.74
N LEU A 173 4.71 -10.84 7.28
CA LEU A 173 5.67 -11.93 7.09
C LEU A 173 5.40 -13.13 8.00
N SER A 174 4.90 -12.90 9.20
CA SER A 174 4.72 -13.95 10.20
C SER A 174 3.37 -14.64 10.06
N ARG A 175 3.38 -15.98 10.00
CA ARG A 175 2.18 -16.82 10.12
C ARG A 175 1.72 -16.95 11.57
N THR A 176 2.65 -16.84 12.52
CA THR A 176 2.39 -16.82 13.95
C THR A 176 2.51 -15.39 14.46
N ARG A 177 1.52 -14.95 15.18
CA ARG A 177 1.61 -13.66 15.88
C ARG A 177 2.72 -13.77 16.92
N PRO A 178 3.69 -12.84 17.01
CA PRO A 178 4.76 -12.90 17.97
C PRO A 178 4.35 -13.13 19.43
N GLY A 179 3.17 -12.63 19.83
CA GLY A 179 2.63 -12.86 21.17
C GLY A 179 2.22 -14.31 21.48
N ASN A 180 2.17 -15.20 20.49
CA ASN A 180 1.88 -16.62 20.72
C ASN A 180 3.14 -17.44 21.10
N LEU A 181 4.30 -16.82 21.15
CA LEU A 181 5.54 -17.41 21.64
C LEU A 181 5.75 -17.20 23.16
N GLU A 182 4.87 -16.43 23.81
CA GLU A 182 4.81 -16.38 25.27
C GLU A 182 4.33 -17.74 25.79
N GLY A 183 5.24 -18.58 26.18
CA GLY A 183 4.98 -19.95 26.62
C GLY A 183 5.80 -21.05 25.93
N VAL A 184 6.54 -20.72 24.88
CA VAL A 184 7.63 -21.56 24.41
C VAL A 184 8.78 -21.39 25.40
N ARG A 185 8.72 -22.17 26.49
CA ARG A 185 9.89 -22.32 27.38
C ARG A 185 10.99 -22.91 26.52
N GLY A 186 12.09 -22.18 26.35
CA GLY A 186 13.33 -22.77 25.93
C GLY A 186 13.59 -23.97 26.84
N ASN A 187 13.82 -25.15 26.29
CA ASN A 187 14.35 -26.26 27.06
C ASN A 187 15.68 -25.77 27.58
N ASP A 188 15.73 -25.39 28.86
CA ASP A 188 16.97 -25.30 29.61
C ASP A 188 17.53 -26.71 29.67
N THR A 189 18.52 -26.99 28.81
CA THR A 189 19.45 -28.10 28.90
C THR A 189 20.83 -27.56 29.14
#